data_856e57ad8a9aeedcff927464e544d8c1
#
_entry.id   856e57ad8a9aeedcff927464e544d8c1
#
_cell.length_a   1.000
_cell.length_b   1.000
_cell.length_c   1.000
_cell.angle_alpha   90.00
_cell.angle_beta   90.00
_cell.angle_gamma   90.00
#
_symmetry.space_group_name_H-M   'P 1'
#
loop_
_entity.id
_entity.type
_entity.pdbx_description
1 polymer ?
#
loop_
_entity_poly.entity_id
_entity_poly.type
_entity_poly.pdbx_seq_one_letter_code
_entity_poly.pdbx_strand_id
1 'polypeptide(L)'
;MATAPKPGAPLGEITQQEEKELKRVFSYLAGYVPRTKLQKVLRPKVERQQELSVYLARQGEVAPPAGISRPEEAELELNDPDGGLVRQIADLQERIARVAKPAGMKVITKGDLAGALKALGKSCTRQEIEDMVWEVDDNLDGAIDWEEFLTMFQRNVTDDTGLEPCQMFNVVQFMTYDKKNSGVVTVDDTMSMLYARNPEAHKLEAAMAKLFGDNINAADGGAKLTFMEYLKQVGKRERPSTDPIDYSKFR
;
A
#
# COMPACT_ATOMS: atom_id res chain seq x y z
N MET A 1 1.57 -4.51 -30.22
CA MET A 1 2.62 -5.49 -29.89
C MET A 1 3.33 -4.97 -28.65
N ALA A 2 3.05 -5.54 -27.49
CA ALA A 2 3.73 -5.19 -26.26
C ALA A 2 5.12 -5.85 -26.29
N THR A 3 6.17 -5.05 -26.27
CA THR A 3 7.54 -5.53 -26.15
C THR A 3 7.72 -6.18 -24.78
N ALA A 4 8.11 -7.44 -24.77
CA ALA A 4 8.49 -8.14 -23.55
C ALA A 4 9.58 -7.35 -22.81
N PRO A 5 9.55 -7.25 -21.47
CA PRO A 5 10.59 -6.57 -20.71
C PRO A 5 11.92 -7.28 -20.92
N LYS A 6 12.98 -6.51 -21.13
CA LYS A 6 14.35 -7.05 -21.22
C LYS A 6 14.68 -7.76 -19.90
N PRO A 7 15.23 -8.98 -19.94
CA PRO A 7 15.60 -9.70 -18.74
C PRO A 7 16.85 -9.08 -18.09
N GLY A 8 16.76 -8.87 -16.77
CA GLY A 8 17.92 -8.63 -15.92
C GLY A 8 18.39 -7.18 -15.84
N ALA A 9 17.74 -6.37 -14.99
CA ALA A 9 18.45 -5.22 -14.45
C ALA A 9 19.66 -5.73 -13.63
N PRO A 10 20.85 -5.08 -13.73
CA PRO A 10 21.98 -5.43 -12.88
C PRO A 10 21.57 -5.32 -11.40
N LEU A 11 22.18 -6.17 -10.57
CA LEU A 11 21.99 -6.13 -9.11
C LEU A 11 22.27 -4.69 -8.65
N GLY A 12 21.22 -4.00 -8.16
CA GLY A 12 21.32 -2.63 -7.65
C GLY A 12 20.53 -1.57 -8.41
N GLU A 13 20.06 -1.81 -9.62
CA GLU A 13 19.20 -0.86 -10.34
C GLU A 13 17.72 -1.17 -10.09
N ILE A 14 16.95 -0.08 -9.87
CA ILE A 14 15.49 -0.17 -9.77
C ILE A 14 14.92 -0.35 -11.17
N THR A 15 14.14 -1.39 -11.37
CA THR A 15 13.50 -1.65 -12.67
C THR A 15 12.40 -0.60 -12.95
N GLN A 16 12.06 -0.36 -14.22
CA GLN A 16 10.98 0.55 -14.59
C GLN A 16 9.64 0.15 -13.95
N GLN A 17 9.39 -1.15 -13.80
CA GLN A 17 8.18 -1.63 -13.14
C GLN A 17 8.17 -1.28 -11.64
N GLU A 18 9.32 -1.44 -10.98
CA GLU A 18 9.45 -1.07 -9.57
C GLU A 18 9.32 0.43 -9.36
N GLU A 19 9.95 1.25 -10.19
CA GLU A 19 9.82 2.70 -10.11
C GLU A 19 8.35 3.15 -10.24
N LYS A 20 7.60 2.53 -11.15
CA LYS A 20 6.16 2.80 -11.30
C LYS A 20 5.38 2.44 -10.03
N GLU A 21 5.66 1.27 -9.46
CA GLU A 21 4.98 0.84 -8.22
C GLU A 21 5.43 1.68 -7.01
N LEU A 22 6.70 2.07 -6.93
CA LEU A 22 7.20 2.97 -5.90
C LEU A 22 6.54 4.34 -5.95
N LYS A 23 6.35 4.92 -7.14
CA LYS A 23 5.59 6.18 -7.33
C LYS A 23 4.14 6.04 -6.86
N ARG A 24 3.51 4.89 -7.12
CA ARG A 24 2.16 4.59 -6.63
C ARG A 24 2.13 4.52 -5.11
N VAL A 25 3.05 3.77 -4.50
CA VAL A 25 3.13 3.60 -3.04
C VAL A 25 3.44 4.92 -2.35
N PHE A 26 4.41 5.68 -2.84
CA PHE A 26 4.73 7.01 -2.32
C PHE A 26 3.52 7.95 -2.35
N SER A 27 2.85 8.04 -3.51
CA SER A 27 1.64 8.87 -3.65
C SER A 27 0.49 8.41 -2.74
N TYR A 28 0.42 7.12 -2.45
CA TYR A 28 -0.56 6.56 -1.52
C TYR A 28 -0.23 6.95 -0.08
N LEU A 29 1.01 6.81 0.35
CA LEU A 29 1.45 7.14 1.70
C LEU A 29 1.38 8.65 1.94
N ALA A 30 1.96 9.47 1.07
CA ALA A 30 2.02 10.93 1.19
C ALA A 30 0.67 11.67 1.22
N GLY A 31 -0.42 11.00 1.02
CA GLY A 31 -1.76 11.59 1.11
C GLY A 31 -2.72 10.77 1.95
N TYR A 32 -2.21 9.87 2.78
CA TYR A 32 -3.01 8.87 3.47
C TYR A 32 -4.06 9.49 4.39
N VAL A 33 -3.67 10.36 5.31
CA VAL A 33 -4.58 10.98 6.30
C VAL A 33 -5.67 11.83 5.65
N PRO A 34 -5.37 12.80 4.78
CA PRO A 34 -6.41 13.62 4.16
C PRO A 34 -7.35 12.79 3.29
N ARG A 35 -6.83 11.82 2.53
CA ARG A 35 -7.65 10.91 1.71
C ARG A 35 -8.59 10.07 2.57
N THR A 36 -8.09 9.48 3.64
CA THR A 36 -8.89 8.63 4.54
C THR A 36 -10.00 9.43 5.22
N LYS A 37 -9.74 10.69 5.60
CA LYS A 37 -10.77 11.59 6.13
C LYS A 37 -11.88 11.83 5.11
N LEU A 38 -11.54 12.11 3.86
CA LEU A 38 -12.52 12.31 2.80
C LEU A 38 -13.31 11.02 2.50
N GLN A 39 -12.65 9.87 2.48
CA GLN A 39 -13.31 8.57 2.27
C GLN A 39 -14.31 8.22 3.37
N LYS A 40 -14.01 8.56 4.63
CA LYS A 40 -14.97 8.39 5.74
C LYS A 40 -16.24 9.22 5.58
N VAL A 41 -16.15 10.38 4.95
CA VAL A 41 -17.32 11.23 4.64
C VAL A 41 -18.05 10.72 3.40
N LEU A 42 -17.31 10.23 2.41
CA LEU A 42 -17.87 9.75 1.15
C LEU A 42 -18.69 8.47 1.32
N ARG A 43 -18.19 7.50 2.09
CA ARG A 43 -18.79 6.17 2.21
C ARG A 43 -20.27 6.19 2.60
N PRO A 44 -20.72 6.86 3.70
CA PRO A 44 -22.13 6.86 4.06
C PRO A 44 -23.02 7.56 3.01
N LYS A 45 -22.47 8.52 2.25
CA LYS A 45 -23.21 9.18 1.17
C LYS A 45 -23.43 8.25 -0.02
N VAL A 46 -22.44 7.43 -0.37
CA VAL A 46 -22.57 6.41 -1.43
C VAL A 46 -23.56 5.32 -1.02
N GLU A 47 -23.50 4.85 0.24
CA GLU A 47 -24.46 3.88 0.78
C GLU A 47 -25.89 4.45 0.70
N ARG A 48 -26.09 5.71 1.12
CA ARG A 48 -27.37 6.40 1.04
C ARG A 48 -27.87 6.58 -0.41
N GLN A 49 -26.99 6.94 -1.33
CA GLN A 49 -27.32 7.02 -2.74
C GLN A 49 -27.84 5.68 -3.29
N GLN A 50 -27.19 4.59 -2.91
CA GLN A 50 -27.60 3.24 -3.34
C GLN A 50 -28.98 2.88 -2.78
N GLU A 51 -29.24 3.14 -1.50
CA GLU A 51 -30.56 2.89 -0.88
C GLU A 51 -31.68 3.63 -1.60
N LEU A 52 -31.49 4.94 -1.86
CA LEU A 52 -32.48 5.76 -2.56
C LEU A 52 -32.69 5.31 -4.00
N SER A 53 -31.61 4.95 -4.71
CA SER A 53 -31.69 4.47 -6.09
C SER A 53 -32.43 3.13 -6.18
N VAL A 54 -32.20 2.22 -5.24
CA VAL A 54 -32.94 0.93 -5.19
C VAL A 54 -34.40 1.16 -4.88
N TYR A 55 -34.72 2.07 -3.95
CA TYR A 55 -36.10 2.42 -3.62
C TYR A 55 -36.87 3.00 -4.82
N LEU A 56 -36.23 3.94 -5.54
CA LEU A 56 -36.85 4.54 -6.74
C LEU A 56 -37.02 3.54 -7.90
N ALA A 57 -36.07 2.61 -8.06
CA ALA A 57 -36.13 1.57 -9.10
C ALA A 57 -37.18 0.49 -8.81
N ARG A 58 -37.50 0.24 -7.54
CA ARG A 58 -38.41 -0.84 -7.06
C ARG A 58 -39.58 -0.29 -6.26
N GLN A 59 -40.21 0.78 -6.74
CA GLN A 59 -41.37 1.39 -6.09
C GLN A 59 -42.48 0.36 -5.87
N GLY A 60 -42.91 0.23 -4.61
CA GLY A 60 -43.96 -0.71 -4.18
C GLY A 60 -43.45 -2.10 -3.74
N GLU A 61 -42.20 -2.46 -4.01
CA GLU A 61 -41.59 -3.73 -3.57
C GLU A 61 -40.66 -3.58 -2.37
N VAL A 62 -40.11 -2.39 -2.16
CA VAL A 62 -39.15 -2.10 -1.10
C VAL A 62 -39.72 -1.01 -0.19
N ALA A 63 -39.52 -1.19 1.11
CA ALA A 63 -39.88 -0.18 2.10
C ALA A 63 -39.10 1.12 1.89
N PRO A 64 -39.70 2.30 2.13
CA PRO A 64 -39.03 3.57 2.00
C PRO A 64 -37.84 3.65 2.98
N PRO A 65 -36.66 4.17 2.53
CA PRO A 65 -35.51 4.42 3.41
C PRO A 65 -35.85 5.41 4.52
N ALA A 66 -35.08 5.40 5.59
CA ALA A 66 -35.29 6.28 6.73
C ALA A 66 -35.40 7.77 6.31
N GLY A 67 -36.43 8.47 6.74
CA GLY A 67 -36.65 9.89 6.44
C GLY A 67 -37.34 10.18 5.10
N ILE A 68 -37.67 9.15 4.30
CA ILE A 68 -38.39 9.26 3.04
C ILE A 68 -39.82 8.75 3.21
N SER A 69 -40.80 9.58 2.84
CA SER A 69 -42.20 9.22 2.85
C SER A 69 -42.77 9.05 1.44
N ARG A 70 -42.19 9.73 0.47
CA ARG A 70 -42.63 9.75 -0.93
C ARG A 70 -41.46 9.67 -1.91
N PRO A 71 -41.67 9.09 -3.10
CA PRO A 71 -40.60 9.00 -4.13
C PRO A 71 -40.00 10.36 -4.53
N GLU A 72 -40.79 11.41 -4.58
CA GLU A 72 -40.32 12.75 -4.94
C GLU A 72 -39.29 13.29 -3.93
N GLU A 73 -39.40 12.92 -2.66
CA GLU A 73 -38.43 13.28 -1.61
C GLU A 73 -37.11 12.57 -1.83
N ALA A 74 -37.14 11.31 -2.28
CA ALA A 74 -35.94 10.55 -2.66
C ALA A 74 -35.23 11.11 -3.89
N GLU A 75 -36.00 11.49 -4.90
CA GLU A 75 -35.46 12.15 -6.12
C GLU A 75 -34.82 13.49 -5.79
N LEU A 76 -35.44 14.29 -4.93
CA LEU A 76 -34.91 15.57 -4.48
C LEU A 76 -33.60 15.37 -3.70
N GLU A 77 -33.54 14.44 -2.74
CA GLU A 77 -32.33 14.16 -1.97
C GLU A 77 -31.17 13.71 -2.89
N LEU A 78 -31.47 12.94 -3.93
CA LEU A 78 -30.46 12.50 -4.90
C LEU A 78 -29.98 13.63 -5.81
N ASN A 79 -30.90 14.37 -6.43
CA ASN A 79 -30.64 15.17 -7.60
C ASN A 79 -30.86 16.69 -7.39
N ASP A 80 -31.01 17.16 -6.16
CA ASP A 80 -31.12 18.58 -5.87
C ASP A 80 -29.97 19.36 -6.54
N PRO A 81 -30.29 20.34 -7.42
CA PRO A 81 -29.27 21.13 -8.11
C PRO A 81 -28.37 21.91 -7.16
N ASP A 82 -28.85 22.26 -5.98
CA ASP A 82 -28.12 23.07 -5.00
C ASP A 82 -27.28 22.24 -4.01
N GLY A 83 -27.50 20.94 -3.92
CA GLY A 83 -26.76 20.14 -2.95
C GLY A 83 -27.09 18.64 -2.89
N GLY A 84 -27.72 18.07 -3.89
CA GLY A 84 -28.07 16.64 -3.92
C GLY A 84 -26.87 15.71 -3.75
N LEU A 85 -27.16 14.48 -3.30
CA LEU A 85 -26.12 13.47 -3.00
C LEU A 85 -25.20 13.19 -4.18
N VAL A 86 -25.72 13.14 -5.40
CA VAL A 86 -24.93 12.91 -6.62
C VAL A 86 -23.83 13.96 -6.75
N ARG A 87 -24.14 15.23 -6.58
CA ARG A 87 -23.18 16.33 -6.65
C ARG A 87 -22.18 16.28 -5.51
N GLN A 88 -22.63 16.03 -4.27
CA GLN A 88 -21.75 15.94 -3.11
C GLN A 88 -20.76 14.78 -3.23
N ILE A 89 -21.18 13.64 -3.76
CA ILE A 89 -20.33 12.48 -4.01
C ILE A 89 -19.30 12.80 -5.08
N ALA A 90 -19.70 13.43 -6.18
CA ALA A 90 -18.79 13.84 -7.25
C ALA A 90 -17.71 14.83 -6.76
N ASP A 91 -18.07 15.84 -5.96
CA ASP A 91 -17.10 16.77 -5.35
C ASP A 91 -16.11 16.03 -4.43
N LEU A 92 -16.60 15.15 -3.58
CA LEU A 92 -15.73 14.37 -2.68
C LEU A 92 -14.79 13.44 -3.47
N GLN A 93 -15.27 12.79 -4.53
CA GLN A 93 -14.45 11.96 -5.40
C GLN A 93 -13.37 12.77 -6.11
N GLU A 94 -13.70 13.97 -6.61
CA GLU A 94 -12.73 14.88 -7.22
C GLU A 94 -11.67 15.33 -6.19
N ARG A 95 -12.07 15.68 -4.97
CA ARG A 95 -11.15 16.05 -3.89
C ARG A 95 -10.22 14.90 -3.50
N ILE A 96 -10.74 13.68 -3.41
CA ILE A 96 -9.92 12.47 -3.19
C ILE A 96 -8.93 12.28 -4.34
N ALA A 97 -9.36 12.45 -5.59
CA ALA A 97 -8.51 12.33 -6.76
C ALA A 97 -7.40 13.42 -6.79
N ARG A 98 -7.69 14.64 -6.34
CA ARG A 98 -6.69 15.71 -6.20
C ARG A 98 -5.63 15.36 -5.17
N VAL A 99 -6.01 14.79 -4.03
CA VAL A 99 -5.04 14.31 -3.00
C VAL A 99 -4.16 13.19 -3.56
N ALA A 100 -4.69 12.35 -4.44
CA ALA A 100 -3.95 11.25 -5.06
C ALA A 100 -3.01 11.68 -6.20
N LYS A 101 -3.23 12.87 -6.81
CA LYS A 101 -2.36 13.37 -7.89
C LYS A 101 -1.03 13.89 -7.33
N PRO A 102 0.10 13.59 -7.99
CA PRO A 102 1.38 14.20 -7.65
C PRO A 102 1.36 15.67 -8.08
N ALA A 103 1.04 16.56 -7.17
CA ALA A 103 1.12 18.01 -7.37
C ALA A 103 1.97 18.61 -6.26
N GLY A 104 3.12 19.16 -6.61
CA GLY A 104 4.05 19.80 -5.69
C GLY A 104 4.87 18.83 -4.84
N MET A 105 5.65 19.35 -3.94
CA MET A 105 6.46 18.58 -2.98
C MET A 105 5.55 17.84 -1.99
N LYS A 106 5.18 16.60 -2.35
CA LYS A 106 4.50 15.71 -1.43
C LYS A 106 5.53 15.06 -0.55
N VAL A 107 5.21 14.96 0.72
CA VAL A 107 6.02 14.27 1.73
C VAL A 107 5.15 13.27 2.48
N ILE A 108 5.75 12.18 2.96
CA ILE A 108 5.12 11.23 3.86
C ILE A 108 5.35 11.73 5.28
N THR A 109 4.28 12.15 5.94
CA THR A 109 4.35 12.59 7.33
C THR A 109 4.28 11.40 8.30
N LYS A 110 4.75 11.61 9.55
CA LYS A 110 4.60 10.65 10.64
C LYS A 110 3.14 10.18 10.81
N GLY A 111 2.18 11.10 10.66
CA GLY A 111 0.75 10.78 10.73
C GLY A 111 0.27 9.89 9.59
N ASP A 112 0.75 10.12 8.38
CA ASP A 112 0.42 9.31 7.20
C ASP A 112 0.95 7.88 7.36
N LEU A 113 2.22 7.73 7.78
CA LEU A 113 2.84 6.43 8.02
C LEU A 113 2.13 5.66 9.13
N ALA A 114 1.85 6.30 10.28
CA ALA A 114 1.11 5.68 11.37
C ALA A 114 -0.28 5.20 10.95
N GLY A 115 -0.99 6.01 10.17
CA GLY A 115 -2.30 5.67 9.64
C GLY A 115 -2.27 4.48 8.68
N ALA A 116 -1.30 4.45 7.79
CA ALA A 116 -1.11 3.36 6.83
C ALA A 116 -0.74 2.04 7.53
N LEU A 117 0.20 2.07 8.48
CA LEU A 117 0.58 0.88 9.28
C LEU A 117 -0.59 0.31 10.07
N LYS A 118 -1.39 1.18 10.68
CA LYS A 118 -2.61 0.76 11.38
C LYS A 118 -3.60 0.07 10.43
N ALA A 119 -3.74 0.55 9.20
CA ALA A 119 -4.59 -0.09 8.21
C ALA A 119 -4.06 -1.44 7.74
N LEU A 120 -2.73 -1.63 7.73
CA LEU A 120 -2.07 -2.91 7.47
C LEU A 120 -2.09 -3.87 8.67
N GLY A 121 -2.75 -3.49 9.78
CA GLY A 121 -2.87 -4.31 10.99
C GLY A 121 -1.68 -4.23 11.94
N LYS A 122 -0.72 -3.32 11.70
CA LYS A 122 0.42 -3.10 12.60
C LYS A 122 0.20 -1.86 13.45
N SER A 123 -0.01 -2.04 14.75
CA SER A 123 0.00 -0.95 15.72
C SER A 123 1.45 -0.61 16.09
N CYS A 124 1.82 0.65 15.89
CA CYS A 124 3.13 1.18 16.26
C CYS A 124 2.96 2.27 17.32
N THR A 125 3.91 2.37 18.22
CA THR A 125 4.04 3.49 19.15
C THR A 125 4.47 4.75 18.39
N ARG A 126 4.29 5.90 19.03
CA ARG A 126 4.77 7.17 18.45
C ARG A 126 6.29 7.13 18.21
N GLN A 127 7.05 6.57 19.15
CA GLN A 127 8.50 6.47 19.04
C GLN A 127 8.92 5.60 17.86
N GLU A 128 8.32 4.42 17.68
CA GLU A 128 8.61 3.56 16.53
C GLU A 128 8.34 4.25 15.17
N ILE A 129 7.30 5.07 15.08
CA ILE A 129 7.04 5.87 13.87
C ILE A 129 8.09 6.96 13.67
N GLU A 130 8.49 7.63 14.75
CA GLU A 130 9.53 8.66 14.71
C GLU A 130 10.89 8.06 14.30
N ASP A 131 11.24 6.89 14.84
CA ASP A 131 12.45 6.15 14.48
C ASP A 131 12.44 5.72 13.00
N MET A 132 11.32 5.19 12.50
CA MET A 132 11.18 4.81 11.07
C MET A 132 11.32 6.01 10.13
N VAL A 133 10.81 7.18 10.50
CA VAL A 133 10.97 8.39 9.69
C VAL A 133 12.41 8.88 9.77
N TRP A 134 13.00 8.93 10.97
CA TRP A 134 14.37 9.37 11.19
C TRP A 134 15.42 8.54 10.42
N GLU A 135 15.20 7.24 10.26
CA GLU A 135 16.08 6.34 9.49
C GLU A 135 16.17 6.70 8.00
N VAL A 136 15.22 7.48 7.48
CA VAL A 136 15.07 7.81 6.06
C VAL A 136 15.20 9.31 5.78
N ASP A 137 14.89 10.13 6.74
CA ASP A 137 14.85 11.60 6.69
C ASP A 137 16.29 12.16 6.73
N ASP A 138 16.93 12.22 5.56
CA ASP A 138 18.33 12.69 5.43
C ASP A 138 18.48 14.21 5.68
N ASN A 139 17.42 15.00 5.38
CA ASN A 139 17.41 16.46 5.53
C ASN A 139 16.92 16.94 6.92
N LEU A 140 16.40 16.02 7.75
CA LEU A 140 15.91 16.22 9.11
C LEU A 140 14.73 17.20 9.20
N ASP A 141 13.86 17.26 8.19
CA ASP A 141 12.64 18.08 8.21
C ASP A 141 11.44 17.41 8.89
N GLY A 142 11.57 16.15 9.27
CA GLY A 142 10.58 15.36 10.00
C GLY A 142 9.53 14.68 9.12
N ALA A 143 9.77 14.63 7.81
CA ALA A 143 8.95 13.95 6.82
C ALA A 143 9.86 13.22 5.82
N ILE A 144 9.28 12.46 4.89
CA ILE A 144 10.05 11.74 3.87
C ILE A 144 9.60 12.26 2.50
N ASP A 145 10.52 12.81 1.75
CA ASP A 145 10.30 13.22 0.38
C ASP A 145 10.51 12.06 -0.63
N TRP A 146 10.36 12.36 -1.93
CA TRP A 146 10.51 11.34 -2.97
C TRP A 146 11.95 10.85 -3.11
N GLU A 147 12.94 11.73 -2.99
CA GLU A 147 14.36 11.41 -3.18
C GLU A 147 14.87 10.54 -2.03
N GLU A 148 14.52 10.89 -0.81
CA GLU A 148 14.81 10.11 0.40
C GLU A 148 14.15 8.73 0.36
N PHE A 149 12.85 8.70 -0.03
CA PHE A 149 12.11 7.45 -0.20
C PHE A 149 12.77 6.51 -1.22
N LEU A 150 13.18 7.04 -2.36
CA LEU A 150 13.83 6.29 -3.42
C LEU A 150 15.22 5.80 -2.98
N THR A 151 15.99 6.66 -2.31
CA THR A 151 17.32 6.34 -1.77
C THR A 151 17.24 5.22 -0.73
N MET A 152 16.30 5.30 0.20
CA MET A 152 16.04 4.24 1.18
C MET A 152 15.74 2.90 0.49
N PHE A 153 14.87 2.90 -0.52
CA PHE A 153 14.54 1.68 -1.24
C PHE A 153 15.74 1.11 -1.97
N GLN A 154 16.52 1.94 -2.65
CA GLN A 154 17.72 1.54 -3.39
C GLN A 154 18.80 0.97 -2.46
N ARG A 155 19.09 1.61 -1.34
CA ARG A 155 20.04 1.12 -0.32
C ARG A 155 19.64 -0.29 0.14
N ASN A 156 18.39 -0.50 0.49
CA ASN A 156 17.92 -1.80 0.98
C ASN A 156 17.94 -2.91 -0.08
N VAL A 157 17.72 -2.56 -1.35
CA VAL A 157 17.78 -3.53 -2.46
C VAL A 157 19.20 -3.98 -2.76
N THR A 158 20.17 -3.08 -2.57
CA THR A 158 21.60 -3.36 -2.81
C THR A 158 22.33 -3.87 -1.56
N ASP A 159 21.67 -3.85 -0.41
CA ASP A 159 22.27 -4.29 0.85
C ASP A 159 22.40 -5.82 0.89
N ASP A 160 23.63 -6.30 0.75
CA ASP A 160 24.02 -7.70 0.93
C ASP A 160 24.51 -8.00 2.36
N THR A 161 24.72 -6.95 3.17
CA THR A 161 25.22 -7.04 4.55
C THR A 161 24.09 -7.25 5.57
N GLY A 162 22.86 -6.83 5.25
CA GLY A 162 21.71 -6.84 6.17
C GLY A 162 21.80 -5.78 7.27
N LEU A 163 22.64 -4.77 7.12
CA LEU A 163 22.85 -3.69 8.10
C LEU A 163 21.95 -2.46 7.86
N GLU A 164 21.42 -2.31 6.64
CA GLU A 164 20.53 -1.20 6.33
C GLU A 164 19.22 -1.30 7.12
N PRO A 165 18.74 -0.17 7.68
CA PRO A 165 17.43 -0.11 8.33
C PRO A 165 16.34 -0.53 7.36
N CYS A 166 15.57 -1.56 7.72
CA CYS A 166 14.61 -2.17 6.80
C CYS A 166 13.15 -2.02 7.20
N GLN A 167 12.84 -1.27 8.26
CA GLN A 167 11.46 -1.16 8.74
C GLN A 167 10.57 -0.49 7.71
N MET A 168 10.95 0.70 7.25
CA MET A 168 10.21 1.42 6.21
C MET A 168 10.27 0.68 4.87
N PHE A 169 11.41 0.12 4.50
CA PHE A 169 11.56 -0.71 3.31
C PHE A 169 10.56 -1.87 3.26
N ASN A 170 10.38 -2.59 4.37
CA ASN A 170 9.44 -3.71 4.43
C ASN A 170 7.98 -3.27 4.23
N VAL A 171 7.60 -2.09 4.74
CA VAL A 171 6.27 -1.49 4.49
C VAL A 171 6.09 -1.23 3.00
N VAL A 172 7.06 -0.55 2.40
CA VAL A 172 7.05 -0.18 0.98
C VAL A 172 7.02 -1.42 0.09
N GLN A 173 7.89 -2.39 0.37
CA GLN A 173 7.98 -3.64 -0.38
C GLN A 173 6.66 -4.42 -0.35
N PHE A 174 6.04 -4.57 0.82
CA PHE A 174 4.72 -5.20 0.91
C PHE A 174 3.68 -4.45 0.08
N MET A 175 3.67 -3.12 0.17
CA MET A 175 2.72 -2.29 -0.58
C MET A 175 2.96 -2.31 -2.09
N THR A 176 4.17 -2.58 -2.58
CA THR A 176 4.39 -2.78 -4.03
C THR A 176 3.67 -4.03 -4.55
N TYR A 177 3.53 -5.05 -3.72
CA TYR A 177 2.74 -6.25 -4.03
C TYR A 177 1.25 -5.99 -3.87
N ASP A 178 0.81 -5.34 -2.79
CA ASP A 178 -0.61 -5.02 -2.53
C ASP A 178 -1.10 -3.85 -3.40
N LYS A 179 -1.31 -4.11 -4.68
CA LYS A 179 -1.78 -3.09 -5.65
C LYS A 179 -3.16 -2.54 -5.33
N LYS A 180 -3.98 -3.32 -4.63
CA LYS A 180 -5.37 -2.95 -4.28
C LYS A 180 -5.46 -2.23 -2.93
N ASN A 181 -4.35 -2.16 -2.18
CA ASN A 181 -4.30 -1.67 -0.80
C ASN A 181 -5.32 -2.38 0.10
N SER A 182 -5.41 -3.69 -0.07
CA SER A 182 -6.33 -4.57 0.66
C SER A 182 -5.78 -5.03 2.02
N GLY A 183 -4.48 -4.83 2.24
CA GLY A 183 -3.74 -5.36 3.39
C GLY A 183 -3.40 -6.85 3.28
N VAL A 184 -3.74 -7.47 2.15
CA VAL A 184 -3.49 -8.89 1.88
C VAL A 184 -2.92 -9.03 0.47
N VAL A 185 -1.88 -9.84 0.33
CA VAL A 185 -1.19 -10.12 -0.93
C VAL A 185 -1.36 -11.60 -1.28
N THR A 186 -1.67 -11.88 -2.53
CA THR A 186 -1.74 -13.23 -3.09
C THR A 186 -0.48 -13.56 -3.89
N VAL A 187 -0.32 -14.84 -4.25
CA VAL A 187 0.74 -15.28 -5.15
C VAL A 187 0.72 -14.51 -6.47
N ASP A 188 -0.46 -14.35 -7.07
CA ASP A 188 -0.63 -13.63 -8.33
C ASP A 188 -0.24 -12.15 -8.24
N ASP A 189 -0.54 -11.49 -7.12
CA ASP A 189 -0.19 -10.09 -6.90
C ASP A 189 1.33 -9.87 -6.88
N THR A 190 2.10 -10.86 -6.39
CA THR A 190 3.56 -10.79 -6.28
C THR A 190 4.30 -11.16 -7.57
N MET A 191 3.70 -12.00 -8.42
CA MET A 191 4.36 -12.61 -9.57
C MET A 191 5.05 -11.60 -10.48
N SER A 192 4.38 -10.50 -10.83
CA SER A 192 4.94 -9.50 -11.74
C SER A 192 6.22 -8.84 -11.22
N MET A 193 6.29 -8.59 -9.91
CA MET A 193 7.43 -7.95 -9.27
C MET A 193 8.58 -8.95 -9.05
N LEU A 194 8.24 -10.15 -8.58
CA LEU A 194 9.24 -11.21 -8.36
C LEU A 194 9.87 -11.66 -9.67
N TYR A 195 9.07 -11.80 -10.74
CA TYR A 195 9.57 -12.16 -12.07
C TYR A 195 10.49 -11.09 -12.66
N ALA A 196 10.21 -9.81 -12.44
CA ALA A 196 11.06 -8.72 -12.91
C ALA A 196 12.49 -8.81 -12.35
N ARG A 197 12.64 -9.24 -11.09
CA ARG A 197 13.95 -9.42 -10.43
C ARG A 197 14.54 -10.81 -10.63
N ASN A 198 13.70 -11.83 -10.75
CA ASN A 198 14.09 -13.23 -10.77
C ASN A 198 13.53 -13.93 -12.02
N PRO A 199 14.04 -13.62 -13.23
CA PRO A 199 13.51 -14.18 -14.47
C PRO A 199 13.81 -15.69 -14.62
N GLU A 200 14.78 -16.21 -13.87
CA GLU A 200 15.11 -17.63 -13.86
C GLU A 200 14.15 -18.40 -12.95
N ALA A 201 13.52 -19.46 -13.46
CA ALA A 201 12.47 -20.20 -12.75
C ALA A 201 12.86 -20.64 -11.34
N HIS A 202 14.07 -21.15 -11.13
CA HIS A 202 14.53 -21.61 -9.82
C HIS A 202 14.73 -20.46 -8.82
N LYS A 203 15.11 -19.25 -9.28
CA LYS A 203 15.23 -18.06 -8.44
C LYS A 203 13.85 -17.52 -8.08
N LEU A 204 12.92 -17.58 -9.03
CA LEU A 204 11.53 -17.20 -8.80
C LEU A 204 10.86 -18.12 -7.76
N GLU A 205 11.03 -19.43 -7.91
CA GLU A 205 10.50 -20.42 -6.95
C GLU A 205 11.10 -20.21 -5.55
N ALA A 206 12.40 -19.97 -5.45
CA ALA A 206 13.05 -19.67 -4.18
C ALA A 206 12.53 -18.37 -3.54
N ALA A 207 12.30 -17.33 -4.33
CA ALA A 207 11.75 -16.07 -3.87
C ALA A 207 10.29 -16.24 -3.38
N MET A 208 9.51 -17.03 -4.10
CA MET A 208 8.12 -17.38 -3.71
C MET A 208 8.10 -18.19 -2.42
N ALA A 209 8.92 -19.23 -2.31
CA ALA A 209 9.04 -20.04 -1.09
C ALA A 209 9.46 -19.20 0.12
N LYS A 210 10.37 -18.26 -0.08
CA LYS A 210 10.81 -17.33 0.97
C LYS A 210 9.68 -16.38 1.42
N LEU A 211 8.81 -15.98 0.51
CA LEU A 211 7.74 -15.01 0.78
C LEU A 211 6.52 -15.68 1.41
N PHE A 212 6.09 -16.82 0.89
CA PHE A 212 4.86 -17.52 1.30
C PHE A 212 5.10 -18.72 2.22
N GLY A 213 6.34 -19.20 2.32
CA GLY A 213 6.67 -20.40 3.10
C GLY A 213 5.93 -21.63 2.59
N ASP A 214 5.51 -22.50 3.51
CA ASP A 214 4.80 -23.75 3.19
C ASP A 214 3.35 -23.52 2.68
N ASN A 215 2.86 -22.29 2.71
CA ASN A 215 1.49 -21.92 2.33
C ASN A 215 1.27 -21.82 0.80
N ILE A 216 2.32 -21.99 -0.02
CA ILE A 216 2.24 -21.89 -1.48
C ILE A 216 1.19 -22.84 -2.09
N ASN A 217 0.98 -24.00 -1.46
CA ASN A 217 0.12 -25.08 -1.96
C ASN A 217 -1.27 -25.13 -1.33
N ALA A 218 -1.73 -24.06 -0.65
CA ALA A 218 -3.08 -24.05 -0.08
C ALA A 218 -4.13 -24.21 -1.19
N ALA A 219 -4.82 -25.32 -1.20
CA ALA A 219 -5.73 -25.77 -2.25
C ALA A 219 -6.99 -24.88 -2.46
N ASP A 220 -7.26 -23.93 -1.57
CA ASP A 220 -8.44 -23.05 -1.60
C ASP A 220 -8.05 -21.59 -1.92
N GLY A 221 -7.99 -21.26 -3.20
CA GLY A 221 -7.96 -19.86 -3.66
C GLY A 221 -6.61 -19.13 -3.59
N GLY A 222 -5.50 -19.86 -3.49
CA GLY A 222 -4.14 -19.29 -3.48
C GLY A 222 -3.68 -18.83 -2.09
N ALA A 223 -2.39 -18.97 -1.81
CA ALA A 223 -1.80 -18.50 -0.57
C ALA A 223 -2.02 -16.99 -0.42
N LYS A 224 -2.50 -16.57 0.74
CA LYS A 224 -2.70 -15.17 1.12
C LYS A 224 -1.72 -14.81 2.22
N LEU A 225 -1.15 -13.61 2.13
CA LEU A 225 -0.14 -13.11 3.06
C LEU A 225 -0.58 -11.74 3.58
N THR A 226 -0.83 -11.64 4.86
CA THR A 226 -1.05 -10.35 5.55
C THR A 226 0.28 -9.66 5.79
N PHE A 227 0.27 -8.36 6.06
CA PHE A 227 1.50 -7.62 6.37
C PHE A 227 2.24 -8.19 7.59
N MET A 228 1.52 -8.65 8.62
CA MET A 228 2.14 -9.24 9.81
C MET A 228 2.80 -10.59 9.53
N GLU A 229 2.22 -11.41 8.66
CA GLU A 229 2.82 -12.67 8.21
C GLU A 229 4.03 -12.40 7.32
N TYR A 230 3.94 -11.43 6.41
CA TYR A 230 5.07 -10.97 5.60
C TYR A 230 6.26 -10.56 6.49
N LEU A 231 6.04 -9.74 7.51
CA LEU A 231 7.10 -9.34 8.45
C LEU A 231 7.73 -10.53 9.18
N LYS A 232 6.95 -11.57 9.51
CA LYS A 232 7.49 -12.81 10.10
C LYS A 232 8.39 -13.58 9.14
N GLN A 233 8.07 -13.57 7.83
CA GLN A 233 8.86 -14.25 6.82
C GLN A 233 10.17 -13.50 6.51
N VAL A 234 10.09 -12.18 6.31
CA VAL A 234 11.30 -11.37 6.05
C VAL A 234 12.16 -11.15 7.30
N GLY A 235 11.56 -11.12 8.49
CA GLY A 235 12.27 -11.00 9.77
C GLY A 235 13.07 -12.25 10.16
N LYS A 236 12.83 -13.39 9.48
CA LYS A 236 13.67 -14.59 9.54
C LYS A 236 14.95 -14.49 8.68
N ARG A 237 15.25 -13.31 8.09
CA ARG A 237 16.58 -13.07 7.57
C ARG A 237 17.57 -13.44 8.69
N GLU A 238 18.34 -14.49 8.46
CA GLU A 238 19.44 -14.85 9.31
C GLU A 238 20.31 -13.59 9.45
N ARG A 239 20.29 -12.99 10.64
CA ARG A 239 21.37 -12.06 10.98
C ARG A 239 22.65 -12.88 10.77
N PRO A 240 23.64 -12.36 10.00
CA PRO A 240 24.93 -13.02 9.96
C PRO A 240 25.29 -13.31 11.42
N SER A 241 25.65 -14.55 11.70
CA SER A 241 25.86 -15.01 13.07
C SER A 241 26.76 -13.99 13.78
N THR A 242 26.26 -13.39 14.85
CA THR A 242 27.06 -12.56 15.74
C THR A 242 27.98 -13.44 16.58
N ASP A 243 28.51 -14.51 15.99
CA ASP A 243 29.59 -15.25 16.60
C ASP A 243 30.76 -14.28 16.73
N PRO A 244 31.29 -14.11 17.94
CA PRO A 244 32.42 -13.20 18.14
C PRO A 244 33.52 -13.59 17.17
N ILE A 245 34.02 -12.61 16.40
CA ILE A 245 35.11 -12.81 15.47
C ILE A 245 36.25 -13.50 16.23
N ASP A 246 36.54 -14.74 15.85
CA ASP A 246 37.64 -15.49 16.43
C ASP A 246 38.97 -14.89 15.94
N TYR A 247 39.49 -13.94 16.70
CA TYR A 247 40.75 -13.28 16.41
C TYR A 247 41.96 -14.22 16.55
N SER A 248 41.80 -15.48 16.96
CA SER A 248 42.90 -16.44 17.05
C SER A 248 43.45 -16.86 15.71
N LYS A 249 42.68 -16.68 14.61
CA LYS A 249 43.06 -17.02 13.24
C LYS A 249 43.90 -15.93 12.55
N PHE A 250 44.12 -14.80 13.22
CA PHE A 250 44.94 -13.68 12.67
C PHE A 250 46.27 -13.49 13.39
N ARG A 251 46.76 -14.51 14.10
CA ARG A 251 48.13 -14.57 14.65
C ARG A 251 49.02 -15.45 13.82
#